data_ab67b624f04cf5c32e699b9f68512f6c
#
_entry.id   ab67b624f04cf5c32e699b9f68512f6c
#
_cell.length_a   1.000
_cell.length_b   1.000
_cell.length_c   1.000
_cell.angle_alpha   90.00
_cell.angle_beta   90.00
_cell.angle_gamma   90.00
#
_symmetry.space_group_name_H-M   'P 1'
#
loop_
_entity.id
_entity.type
_entity.pdbx_description
1 polymer ?
#
loop_
_entity_poly.entity_id
_entity_poly.type
_entity_poly.pdbx_seq_one_letter_code
_entity_poly.pdbx_strand_id
1 'polypeptide(L)'
;MSKLKTLDFLVNFSKQRKKKGKKIVLCHGVFDFPHLGHVNHFNAAKKFGDYLIVSVTEDKHVSKGFDRPIYKEDQRVKFLSAFSMIDYIYIDRNSNASKVISKLRPNIYAKGQDYNLSNNAFKLGVQQRDLTGNIFKEKIAVEKIGGKIIFTNEESFSSSKNINITNMHHETIKILKKIKKKYPFYKIRKVINDISKLKILVIGDTIVDNYIYVSTLGKPSKENMMATQYDSKDIFLGGLFGAVNNLSTFCDNIDFVTVTGKEKKYENLLKKGISKNINKGLILK
;
A
#
# COMPACT_ATOMS: atom_id res chain seq x y z
N MET A 1 6.09 -28.47 15.16
CA MET A 1 5.16 -27.61 15.96
C MET A 1 4.91 -26.30 15.21
N SER A 2 3.67 -25.78 15.23
CA SER A 2 3.35 -24.50 14.61
C SER A 2 4.13 -23.36 15.28
N LYS A 3 4.76 -22.48 14.47
CA LYS A 3 5.46 -21.29 14.98
C LYS A 3 4.50 -20.17 15.43
N LEU A 4 3.26 -20.18 14.95
CA LEU A 4 2.22 -19.22 15.36
C LEU A 4 1.82 -19.49 16.81
N LYS A 5 1.89 -18.45 17.66
CA LYS A 5 1.57 -18.54 19.09
C LYS A 5 0.74 -17.36 19.55
N THR A 6 0.01 -17.54 20.65
CA THR A 6 -0.71 -16.47 21.34
C THR A 6 0.27 -15.55 22.08
N LEU A 7 -0.16 -14.32 22.34
CA LEU A 7 0.65 -13.36 23.10
C LEU A 7 0.97 -13.87 24.50
N ASP A 8 0.00 -14.51 25.18
CA ASP A 8 0.17 -15.02 26.55
C ASP A 8 1.22 -16.14 26.59
N PHE A 9 1.20 -17.05 25.59
CA PHE A 9 2.25 -18.04 25.44
C PHE A 9 3.63 -17.38 25.31
N LEU A 10 3.76 -16.38 24.43
CA LEU A 10 5.02 -15.70 24.17
C LEU A 10 5.53 -14.91 25.40
N VAL A 11 4.63 -14.30 26.16
CA VAL A 11 4.97 -13.59 27.41
C VAL A 11 5.52 -14.58 28.43
N ASN A 12 4.85 -15.72 28.65
CA ASN A 12 5.32 -16.75 29.57
C ASN A 12 6.64 -17.37 29.12
N PHE A 13 6.75 -17.68 27.83
CA PHE A 13 7.99 -18.15 27.21
C PHE A 13 9.15 -17.16 27.44
N SER A 14 8.93 -15.87 27.12
CA SER A 14 9.93 -14.83 27.31
C SER A 14 10.42 -14.74 28.76
N LYS A 15 9.48 -14.73 29.73
CA LYS A 15 9.81 -14.70 31.15
C LYS A 15 10.69 -15.90 31.57
N GLN A 16 10.33 -17.11 31.15
CA GLN A 16 11.07 -18.33 31.49
C GLN A 16 12.47 -18.34 30.85
N ARG A 17 12.58 -17.90 29.57
CA ARG A 17 13.88 -17.89 28.87
C ARG A 17 14.83 -16.84 29.43
N LYS A 18 14.29 -15.65 29.76
CA LYS A 18 15.08 -14.59 30.40
C LYS A 18 15.62 -14.99 31.77
N LYS A 19 14.85 -15.73 32.57
CA LYS A 19 15.36 -16.30 33.84
C LYS A 19 16.57 -17.23 33.62
N LYS A 20 16.71 -17.81 32.43
CA LYS A 20 17.85 -18.65 32.01
C LYS A 20 18.92 -17.87 31.25
N GLY A 21 18.95 -16.54 31.36
CA GLY A 21 19.95 -15.68 30.72
C GLY A 21 19.75 -15.51 29.18
N LYS A 22 18.66 -16.04 28.61
CA LYS A 22 18.44 -16.00 27.17
C LYS A 22 17.85 -14.66 26.72
N LYS A 23 18.29 -14.18 25.55
CA LYS A 23 17.86 -12.91 24.95
C LYS A 23 16.75 -13.13 23.92
N ILE A 24 15.72 -12.31 24.02
CA ILE A 24 14.58 -12.29 23.10
C ILE A 24 14.71 -11.10 22.16
N VAL A 25 14.63 -11.36 20.86
CA VAL A 25 14.58 -10.35 19.79
C VAL A 25 13.17 -10.31 19.24
N LEU A 26 12.63 -9.13 19.03
CA LEU A 26 11.33 -8.88 18.38
C LEU A 26 11.55 -8.10 17.10
N CYS A 27 10.98 -8.60 16.00
CA CYS A 27 10.74 -7.84 14.77
C CYS A 27 9.23 -7.61 14.62
N HIS A 28 8.83 -6.45 14.09
CA HIS A 28 7.43 -6.15 13.79
C HIS A 28 7.29 -5.52 12.41
N GLY A 29 6.28 -5.95 11.67
CA GLY A 29 5.96 -5.40 10.35
C GLY A 29 4.77 -6.06 9.68
N VAL A 30 4.42 -5.56 8.50
CA VAL A 30 3.34 -6.13 7.68
C VAL A 30 3.80 -7.40 6.98
N PHE A 31 5.03 -7.42 6.44
CA PHE A 31 5.62 -8.57 5.72
C PHE A 31 4.71 -9.10 4.60
N ASP A 32 4.08 -8.19 3.85
CA ASP A 32 3.08 -8.52 2.84
C ASP A 32 3.65 -9.29 1.64
N PHE A 33 4.85 -8.93 1.20
CA PHE A 33 5.57 -9.61 0.14
C PHE A 33 7.01 -9.85 0.57
N PRO A 34 7.29 -10.98 1.24
CA PRO A 34 8.64 -11.30 1.69
C PRO A 34 9.62 -11.38 0.52
N HIS A 35 10.77 -10.75 0.68
CA HIS A 35 11.85 -10.69 -0.30
C HIS A 35 13.21 -10.82 0.40
N LEU A 36 14.30 -10.89 -0.36
CA LEU A 36 15.65 -11.09 0.17
C LEU A 36 16.00 -10.09 1.30
N GLY A 37 15.55 -8.83 1.22
CA GLY A 37 15.74 -7.85 2.28
C GLY A 37 15.13 -8.29 3.61
N HIS A 38 13.97 -8.95 3.61
CA HIS A 38 13.37 -9.50 4.83
C HIS A 38 14.19 -10.69 5.37
N VAL A 39 14.69 -11.56 4.47
CA VAL A 39 15.57 -12.68 4.87
C VAL A 39 16.83 -12.16 5.56
N ASN A 40 17.47 -11.16 4.94
CA ASN A 40 18.67 -10.53 5.50
C ASN A 40 18.38 -9.85 6.84
N HIS A 41 17.25 -9.13 6.93
CA HIS A 41 16.78 -8.52 8.18
C HIS A 41 16.61 -9.54 9.31
N PHE A 42 15.90 -10.63 9.05
CA PHE A 42 15.69 -11.67 10.09
C PHE A 42 16.98 -12.38 10.45
N ASN A 43 17.87 -12.66 9.51
CA ASN A 43 19.18 -13.22 9.77
C ASN A 43 20.05 -12.29 10.63
N ALA A 44 20.06 -10.99 10.31
CA ALA A 44 20.77 -10.00 11.10
C ALA A 44 20.16 -9.84 12.50
N ALA A 45 18.83 -9.76 12.60
CA ALA A 45 18.12 -9.66 13.86
C ALA A 45 18.37 -10.87 14.77
N LYS A 46 18.39 -12.09 14.21
CA LYS A 46 18.65 -13.33 14.96
C LYS A 46 20.01 -13.34 15.64
N LYS A 47 21.03 -12.70 15.06
CA LYS A 47 22.37 -12.63 15.65
C LYS A 47 22.44 -11.86 16.98
N PHE A 48 21.43 -11.04 17.29
CA PHE A 48 21.40 -10.24 18.51
C PHE A 48 20.78 -10.97 19.71
N GLY A 49 20.23 -12.18 19.52
CA GLY A 49 19.66 -12.93 20.63
C GLY A 49 19.40 -14.39 20.32
N ASP A 50 18.98 -15.12 21.35
CA ASP A 50 18.74 -16.56 21.27
C ASP A 50 17.44 -16.92 20.55
N TYR A 51 16.41 -16.09 20.70
CA TYR A 51 15.09 -16.33 20.13
C TYR A 51 14.62 -15.11 19.35
N LEU A 52 14.23 -15.33 18.09
CA LEU A 52 13.61 -14.33 17.23
C LEU A 52 12.10 -14.55 17.16
N ILE A 53 11.36 -13.57 17.64
CA ILE A 53 9.91 -13.50 17.55
C ILE A 53 9.54 -12.45 16.50
N VAL A 54 8.63 -12.82 15.59
CA VAL A 54 8.12 -11.89 14.57
C VAL A 54 6.66 -11.61 14.86
N SER A 55 6.30 -10.35 15.05
CA SER A 55 4.90 -9.94 15.10
C SER A 55 4.46 -9.36 13.76
N VAL A 56 3.34 -9.86 13.24
CA VAL A 56 2.76 -9.52 11.95
C VAL A 56 1.56 -8.61 12.19
N THR A 57 1.49 -7.48 11.51
CA THR A 57 0.33 -6.57 11.57
C THR A 57 -0.92 -7.25 11.01
N GLU A 58 -2.03 -7.27 11.76
CA GLU A 58 -3.34 -7.76 11.30
C GLU A 58 -3.81 -7.00 10.06
N ASP A 59 -4.53 -7.66 9.16
CA ASP A 59 -4.94 -7.10 7.85
C ASP A 59 -5.63 -5.76 7.96
N LYS A 60 -6.57 -5.60 8.89
CA LYS A 60 -7.33 -4.35 9.08
C LYS A 60 -6.49 -3.13 9.49
N HIS A 61 -5.27 -3.36 9.97
CA HIS A 61 -4.34 -2.30 10.40
C HIS A 61 -3.25 -1.99 9.35
N VAL A 62 -3.31 -2.63 8.18
CA VAL A 62 -2.36 -2.37 7.10
C VAL A 62 -2.76 -1.12 6.32
N SER A 63 -2.00 -0.05 6.46
CA SER A 63 -2.21 1.24 5.77
C SER A 63 -1.15 1.50 4.69
N LYS A 64 -0.99 0.57 3.73
CA LYS A 64 0.04 0.66 2.68
C LYS A 64 -0.50 1.04 1.29
N GLY A 65 -1.74 1.55 1.19
CA GLY A 65 -2.40 1.92 -0.05
C GLY A 65 -3.53 0.97 -0.45
N PHE A 66 -4.16 1.27 -1.59
CA PHE A 66 -5.24 0.48 -2.15
C PHE A 66 -4.77 -0.95 -2.47
N ASP A 67 -5.61 -1.95 -2.26
CA ASP A 67 -5.33 -3.38 -2.44
C ASP A 67 -4.17 -3.95 -1.59
N ARG A 68 -3.91 -3.36 -0.41
CA ARG A 68 -2.94 -3.89 0.55
C ARG A 68 -3.59 -4.31 1.87
N PRO A 69 -3.18 -5.46 2.45
CA PRO A 69 -2.11 -6.36 2.01
C PRO A 69 -2.55 -7.26 0.85
N ILE A 70 -1.60 -7.65 -0.04
CA ILE A 70 -1.83 -8.63 -1.13
C ILE A 70 -2.11 -10.00 -0.53
N TYR A 71 -1.32 -10.40 0.47
CA TYR A 71 -1.48 -11.67 1.18
C TYR A 71 -2.14 -11.44 2.53
N LYS A 72 -3.21 -12.21 2.79
CA LYS A 72 -3.89 -12.21 4.09
C LYS A 72 -2.94 -12.65 5.21
N GLU A 73 -3.25 -12.27 6.44
CA GLU A 73 -2.38 -12.51 7.60
C GLU A 73 -2.02 -13.98 7.82
N ASP A 74 -2.94 -14.92 7.53
CA ASP A 74 -2.70 -16.35 7.58
C ASP A 74 -1.67 -16.82 6.55
N GLN A 75 -1.74 -16.29 5.32
CA GLN A 75 -0.79 -16.55 4.25
C GLN A 75 0.59 -15.97 4.59
N ARG A 76 0.63 -14.74 5.12
CA ARG A 76 1.86 -14.09 5.56
C ARG A 76 2.54 -14.86 6.70
N VAL A 77 1.76 -15.35 7.66
CA VAL A 77 2.24 -16.22 8.75
C VAL A 77 2.77 -17.54 8.19
N LYS A 78 2.04 -18.19 7.27
CA LYS A 78 2.48 -19.43 6.63
C LYS A 78 3.83 -19.24 5.94
N PHE A 79 3.99 -18.15 5.20
CA PHE A 79 5.23 -17.83 4.51
C PHE A 79 6.39 -17.60 5.49
N LEU A 80 6.18 -16.78 6.54
CA LEU A 80 7.20 -16.51 7.55
C LEU A 80 7.56 -17.75 8.37
N SER A 81 6.63 -18.69 8.52
CA SER A 81 6.88 -19.95 9.23
C SER A 81 7.91 -20.85 8.52
N ALA A 82 8.13 -20.65 7.22
CA ALA A 82 9.13 -21.38 6.44
C ALA A 82 10.57 -20.91 6.74
N PHE A 83 10.76 -19.73 7.33
CA PHE A 83 12.11 -19.22 7.63
C PHE A 83 12.65 -19.86 8.91
N SER A 84 13.76 -20.58 8.81
CA SER A 84 14.38 -21.31 9.92
C SER A 84 14.83 -20.41 11.07
N MET A 85 15.26 -19.16 10.77
CA MET A 85 15.73 -18.21 11.77
C MET A 85 14.61 -17.64 12.66
N ILE A 86 13.34 -17.75 12.27
CA ILE A 86 12.20 -17.30 13.06
C ILE A 86 11.76 -18.43 13.99
N ASP A 87 11.80 -18.19 15.30
CA ASP A 87 11.36 -19.18 16.29
C ASP A 87 9.85 -19.17 16.50
N TYR A 88 9.26 -17.97 16.65
CA TYR A 88 7.82 -17.81 16.86
C TYR A 88 7.25 -16.61 16.10
N ILE A 89 5.95 -16.70 15.81
CA ILE A 89 5.18 -15.67 15.11
C ILE A 89 3.94 -15.33 15.93
N TYR A 90 3.57 -14.05 15.93
CA TYR A 90 2.37 -13.53 16.56
C TYR A 90 1.64 -12.58 15.62
N ILE A 91 0.31 -12.68 15.48
CA ILE A 91 -0.51 -11.71 14.74
C ILE A 91 -0.87 -10.58 15.71
N ASP A 92 -0.34 -9.38 15.48
CA ASP A 92 -0.60 -8.23 16.31
C ASP A 92 -1.88 -7.52 15.85
N ARG A 93 -2.89 -7.57 16.71
CA ARG A 93 -4.21 -6.96 16.49
C ARG A 93 -4.26 -5.48 16.83
N ASN A 94 -3.11 -4.81 16.91
CA ASN A 94 -3.00 -3.39 17.17
C ASN A 94 -2.34 -2.68 15.98
N SER A 95 -2.58 -1.38 15.86
CA SER A 95 -2.05 -0.56 14.75
C SER A 95 -0.52 -0.35 14.78
N ASN A 96 0.14 -0.66 15.92
CA ASN A 96 1.59 -0.59 16.09
C ASN A 96 2.06 -1.58 17.15
N ALA A 97 3.37 -1.78 17.25
CA ALA A 97 3.97 -2.78 18.13
C ALA A 97 4.05 -2.39 19.62
N SER A 98 3.60 -1.21 20.04
CA SER A 98 3.81 -0.73 21.41
C SER A 98 3.24 -1.69 22.45
N LYS A 99 2.06 -2.29 22.17
CA LYS A 99 1.41 -3.24 23.09
C LYS A 99 2.15 -4.57 23.19
N VAL A 100 2.59 -5.14 22.05
CA VAL A 100 3.38 -6.38 22.06
C VAL A 100 4.73 -6.15 22.72
N ILE A 101 5.39 -5.02 22.46
CA ILE A 101 6.64 -4.63 23.13
C ILE A 101 6.46 -4.57 24.65
N SER A 102 5.46 -3.84 25.14
CA SER A 102 5.21 -3.66 26.57
C SER A 102 4.90 -4.98 27.29
N LYS A 103 4.16 -5.89 26.66
CA LYS A 103 3.80 -7.19 27.26
C LYS A 103 4.90 -8.23 27.16
N LEU A 104 5.48 -8.41 25.97
CA LEU A 104 6.55 -9.39 25.71
C LEU A 104 7.85 -8.99 26.38
N ARG A 105 8.11 -7.68 26.50
CA ARG A 105 9.33 -7.08 27.05
C ARG A 105 10.60 -7.65 26.39
N PRO A 106 10.77 -7.55 25.04
CA PRO A 106 11.96 -8.09 24.39
C PRO A 106 13.24 -7.41 24.90
N ASN A 107 14.39 -8.11 24.84
CA ASN A 107 15.67 -7.49 25.10
C ASN A 107 16.06 -6.52 23.99
N ILE A 108 15.71 -6.90 22.75
CA ILE A 108 16.04 -6.17 21.54
C ILE A 108 14.82 -6.08 20.66
N TYR A 109 14.55 -4.87 20.17
CA TYR A 109 13.59 -4.59 19.12
C TYR A 109 14.34 -4.24 17.84
N ALA A 110 14.27 -5.10 16.82
CA ALA A 110 15.00 -4.93 15.58
C ALA A 110 14.08 -4.37 14.47
N LYS A 111 14.57 -3.33 13.80
CA LYS A 111 13.94 -2.67 12.64
C LYS A 111 14.92 -2.60 11.47
N GLY A 112 14.40 -2.52 10.26
CA GLY A 112 15.20 -2.26 9.06
C GLY A 112 15.82 -0.85 9.10
N GLN A 113 16.93 -0.68 8.40
CA GLN A 113 17.67 0.60 8.36
C GLN A 113 16.85 1.75 7.82
N ASP A 114 15.84 1.48 7.00
CA ASP A 114 14.89 2.46 6.48
C ASP A 114 14.17 3.28 7.56
N TYR A 115 14.14 2.78 8.80
CA TYR A 115 13.52 3.41 9.97
C TYR A 115 14.52 4.15 10.86
N ASN A 116 15.82 4.16 10.52
CA ASN A 116 16.84 4.86 11.31
C ASN A 116 16.79 6.36 11.03
N LEU A 117 16.25 7.11 11.99
CA LEU A 117 16.06 8.57 11.90
C LEU A 117 17.35 9.37 12.10
N SER A 118 18.45 8.75 12.52
CA SER A 118 19.67 9.45 12.93
C SER A 118 20.65 9.75 11.79
N ASN A 119 20.49 9.16 10.62
CA ASN A 119 21.43 9.33 9.52
C ASN A 119 20.86 10.18 8.38
N ASN A 120 21.22 11.48 8.34
CA ASN A 120 21.24 12.37 7.15
C ASN A 120 19.95 12.47 6.30
N ALA A 121 18.83 11.89 6.67
CA ALA A 121 17.58 11.99 5.92
C ALA A 121 17.06 13.43 5.85
N PHE A 122 17.34 14.26 6.85
CA PHE A 122 16.99 15.67 6.90
C PHE A 122 17.75 16.51 5.85
N LYS A 123 18.97 16.11 5.49
CA LYS A 123 19.81 16.85 4.51
C LYS A 123 19.46 16.58 3.04
N LEU A 124 18.75 15.48 2.74
CA LEU A 124 18.51 15.02 1.37
C LEU A 124 17.05 15.14 0.90
N GLY A 125 16.13 15.66 1.71
CA GLY A 125 14.72 15.80 1.34
C GLY A 125 14.03 14.45 1.06
N VAL A 126 14.59 13.35 1.52
CA VAL A 126 14.00 12.01 1.41
C VAL A 126 12.92 11.88 2.47
N GLN A 127 11.67 11.79 2.04
CA GLN A 127 10.54 11.53 2.93
C GLN A 127 10.83 10.29 3.78
N GLN A 128 10.84 10.48 5.10
CA GLN A 128 10.89 9.41 6.08
C GLN A 128 9.75 8.43 5.83
N ARG A 129 10.05 7.13 5.78
CA ARG A 129 9.02 6.09 5.55
C ARG A 129 8.03 5.92 6.71
N ASP A 130 8.25 6.53 7.85
CA ASP A 130 7.28 6.53 8.94
C ASP A 130 6.31 7.71 8.87
N LEU A 131 5.42 7.66 7.86
CA LEU A 131 4.32 8.64 7.70
C LEU A 131 3.30 8.56 8.85
N THR A 132 3.34 7.52 9.69
CA THR A 132 2.36 7.26 10.74
C THR A 132 2.83 7.67 12.14
N GLY A 133 4.11 7.99 12.31
CA GLY A 133 4.73 8.27 13.61
C GLY A 133 4.81 7.05 14.55
N ASN A 134 4.58 5.85 14.03
CA ASN A 134 4.54 4.63 14.84
C ASN A 134 5.90 4.26 15.41
N ILE A 135 7.01 4.52 14.69
CA ILE A 135 8.36 4.21 15.19
C ILE A 135 8.69 4.99 16.47
N PHE A 136 8.21 6.23 16.58
CA PHE A 136 8.40 7.03 17.79
C PHE A 136 7.69 6.42 18.99
N LYS A 137 6.44 5.97 18.83
CA LYS A 137 5.66 5.28 19.87
C LYS A 137 6.31 3.96 20.28
N GLU A 138 6.81 3.21 19.32
CA GLU A 138 7.51 1.95 19.53
C GLU A 138 8.82 2.17 20.27
N LYS A 139 9.59 3.21 19.93
CA LYS A 139 10.83 3.60 20.63
C LYS A 139 10.57 3.90 22.11
N ILE A 140 9.56 4.72 22.41
CA ILE A 140 9.16 5.00 23.79
C ILE A 140 8.79 3.71 24.53
N ALA A 141 8.06 2.79 23.88
CA ALA A 141 7.67 1.52 24.48
C ALA A 141 8.90 0.63 24.80
N VAL A 142 9.91 0.63 23.92
CA VAL A 142 11.17 -0.11 24.13
C VAL A 142 11.97 0.49 25.29
N GLU A 143 12.09 1.81 25.34
CA GLU A 143 12.81 2.52 26.42
C GLU A 143 12.17 2.28 27.79
N LYS A 144 10.84 2.34 27.88
CA LYS A 144 10.07 2.06 29.12
C LYS A 144 10.31 0.66 29.71
N ILE A 145 10.65 -0.32 28.89
CA ILE A 145 10.92 -1.69 29.36
C ILE A 145 12.41 -1.97 29.60
N GLY A 146 13.30 -0.99 29.37
CA GLY A 146 14.75 -1.15 29.43
C GLY A 146 15.33 -1.98 28.29
N GLY A 147 14.62 -2.14 27.18
CA GLY A 147 15.09 -2.80 25.97
C GLY A 147 15.97 -1.90 25.10
N LYS A 148 16.56 -2.49 24.05
CA LYS A 148 17.32 -1.74 23.04
C LYS A 148 16.64 -1.83 21.69
N ILE A 149 16.57 -0.70 20.97
CA ILE A 149 16.20 -0.69 19.55
C ILE A 149 17.48 -0.81 18.72
N ILE A 150 17.47 -1.68 17.71
CA ILE A 150 18.60 -1.89 16.80
C ILE A 150 18.09 -1.79 15.38
N PHE A 151 18.83 -1.09 14.53
CA PHE A 151 18.58 -1.02 13.10
C PHE A 151 19.54 -1.97 12.39
N THR A 152 19.00 -2.91 11.64
CA THR A 152 19.78 -3.88 10.89
C THR A 152 20.34 -3.24 9.63
N ASN A 153 21.60 -3.54 9.31
CA ASN A 153 22.36 -2.85 8.26
C ASN A 153 22.34 -3.69 6.96
N GLU A 154 21.14 -3.87 6.40
CA GLU A 154 21.00 -4.56 5.11
C GLU A 154 20.93 -3.56 3.95
N GLU A 155 21.36 -3.99 2.76
CA GLU A 155 21.01 -3.28 1.54
C GLU A 155 19.49 -3.14 1.44
N SER A 156 19.01 -1.90 1.28
CA SER A 156 17.58 -1.60 1.25
C SER A 156 16.92 -2.20 0.01
N PHE A 157 16.40 -3.41 0.14
CA PHE A 157 15.50 -4.00 -0.84
C PHE A 157 14.09 -3.47 -0.60
N SER A 158 13.63 -2.61 -1.48
CA SER A 158 12.26 -2.12 -1.44
C SER A 158 11.40 -2.92 -2.40
N SER A 159 10.47 -3.71 -1.87
CA SER A 159 9.48 -4.43 -2.69
C SER A 159 8.72 -3.48 -3.64
N SER A 160 8.42 -2.25 -3.19
CA SER A 160 7.78 -1.23 -4.03
C SER A 160 8.66 -0.77 -5.20
N LYS A 161 9.99 -0.74 -5.04
CA LYS A 161 10.92 -0.42 -6.14
C LYS A 161 11.01 -1.57 -7.15
N ASN A 162 11.06 -2.81 -6.66
CA ASN A 162 11.25 -3.96 -7.53
C ASN A 162 9.98 -4.35 -8.29
N ILE A 163 8.81 -4.29 -7.66
CA ILE A 163 7.53 -4.61 -8.32
C ILE A 163 7.21 -3.59 -9.42
N ASN A 164 7.47 -2.29 -9.18
CA ASN A 164 7.18 -1.26 -10.18
C ASN A 164 8.17 -1.25 -11.35
N ILE A 165 9.41 -1.71 -11.16
CA ILE A 165 10.44 -1.72 -12.21
C ILE A 165 10.34 -2.99 -13.07
N THR A 166 10.01 -4.14 -12.50
CA THR A 166 9.96 -5.41 -13.23
C THR A 166 8.79 -5.51 -14.20
N ASN A 167 7.72 -4.75 -13.99
CA ASN A 167 6.55 -4.75 -14.88
C ASN A 167 6.56 -3.64 -15.93
N MET A 168 7.56 -2.75 -15.94
CA MET A 168 7.68 -1.71 -16.97
C MET A 168 8.51 -2.21 -18.16
N HIS A 169 8.00 -1.97 -19.36
CA HIS A 169 8.74 -2.24 -20.60
C HIS A 169 10.09 -1.51 -20.59
N HIS A 170 11.16 -2.15 -21.08
CA HIS A 170 12.53 -1.60 -21.06
C HIS A 170 12.62 -0.20 -21.67
N GLU A 171 11.91 0.06 -22.76
CA GLU A 171 11.81 1.38 -23.41
C GLU A 171 11.22 2.45 -22.48
N THR A 172 10.18 2.10 -21.71
CA THR A 172 9.58 3.02 -20.72
C THR A 172 10.60 3.42 -19.66
N ILE A 173 11.38 2.46 -19.14
CA ILE A 173 12.45 2.72 -18.16
C ILE A 173 13.51 3.65 -18.75
N LYS A 174 13.89 3.45 -20.02
CA LYS A 174 14.86 4.30 -20.72
C LYS A 174 14.37 5.74 -20.87
N ILE A 175 13.08 5.91 -21.22
CA ILE A 175 12.43 7.23 -21.32
C ILE A 175 12.38 7.90 -19.95
N LEU A 176 11.94 7.21 -18.90
CA LEU A 176 11.89 7.75 -17.55
C LEU A 176 13.26 8.19 -17.02
N LYS A 177 14.32 7.42 -17.32
CA LYS A 177 15.70 7.83 -16.99
C LYS A 177 16.12 9.12 -17.70
N LYS A 178 15.75 9.29 -18.99
CA LYS A 178 15.99 10.53 -19.75
C LYS A 178 15.23 11.72 -19.16
N ILE A 179 13.94 11.53 -18.84
CA ILE A 179 13.10 12.54 -18.19
C ILE A 179 13.71 12.96 -16.84
N LYS A 180 14.07 12.00 -15.98
CA LYS A 180 14.69 12.26 -14.67
C LYS A 180 16.00 13.07 -14.81
N LYS A 181 16.81 12.79 -15.83
CA LYS A 181 18.06 13.54 -16.09
C LYS A 181 17.78 14.97 -16.56
N LYS A 182 16.75 15.18 -17.41
CA LYS A 182 16.44 16.48 -18.01
C LYS A 182 15.62 17.39 -17.08
N TYR A 183 14.71 16.78 -16.29
CA TYR A 183 13.77 17.49 -15.43
C TYR A 183 13.92 17.04 -13.98
N PRO A 184 14.61 17.81 -13.11
CA PRO A 184 14.66 17.56 -11.69
C PRO A 184 13.26 17.52 -11.07
N PHE A 185 13.05 16.70 -10.05
CA PHE A 185 11.73 16.46 -9.44
C PHE A 185 11.02 17.75 -9.00
N TYR A 186 11.77 18.74 -8.49
CA TYR A 186 11.18 20.01 -8.08
C TYR A 186 10.57 20.80 -9.25
N LYS A 187 11.15 20.70 -10.46
CA LYS A 187 10.58 21.34 -11.66
C LYS A 187 9.28 20.67 -12.07
N ILE A 188 9.23 19.33 -12.04
CA ILE A 188 8.00 18.57 -12.34
C ILE A 188 6.92 18.94 -11.32
N ARG A 189 7.25 18.96 -10.03
CA ARG A 189 6.32 19.36 -8.96
C ARG A 189 5.81 20.78 -9.12
N LYS A 190 6.68 21.71 -9.52
CA LYS A 190 6.29 23.10 -9.81
C LYS A 190 5.26 23.16 -10.93
N VAL A 191 5.50 22.48 -12.05
CA VAL A 191 4.56 22.42 -13.18
C VAL A 191 3.22 21.86 -12.75
N ILE A 192 3.19 20.77 -11.97
CA ILE A 192 1.94 20.19 -11.45
C ILE A 192 1.19 21.21 -10.58
N ASN A 193 1.89 21.89 -9.67
CA ASN A 193 1.30 22.94 -8.83
C ASN A 193 0.83 24.17 -9.64
N ASP A 194 1.48 24.50 -10.74
CA ASP A 194 1.06 25.61 -11.61
C ASP A 194 -0.18 25.20 -12.44
N ILE A 195 -0.28 23.94 -12.86
CA ILE A 195 -1.45 23.39 -13.53
C ILE A 195 -2.70 23.49 -12.61
N SER A 196 -2.56 23.27 -11.31
CA SER A 196 -3.70 23.33 -10.38
C SER A 196 -4.40 24.69 -10.33
N LYS A 197 -3.70 25.74 -10.70
CA LYS A 197 -4.21 27.14 -10.73
C LYS A 197 -4.90 27.53 -12.02
N LEU A 198 -4.83 26.69 -13.05
CA LEU A 198 -5.46 26.98 -14.32
C LEU A 198 -6.97 26.96 -14.21
N LYS A 199 -7.62 27.86 -14.96
CA LYS A 199 -9.06 27.81 -15.23
C LYS A 199 -9.25 27.07 -16.54
N ILE A 200 -9.94 25.94 -16.50
CA ILE A 200 -10.10 25.06 -17.65
C ILE A 200 -11.58 24.98 -18.02
N LEU A 201 -11.88 25.20 -19.29
CA LEU A 201 -13.19 24.93 -19.88
C LEU A 201 -13.09 23.68 -20.75
N VAL A 202 -13.89 22.66 -20.46
CA VAL A 202 -13.99 21.43 -21.24
C VAL A 202 -15.32 21.42 -21.99
N ILE A 203 -15.27 21.27 -23.31
CA ILE A 203 -16.46 21.20 -24.16
C ILE A 203 -16.46 19.86 -24.89
N GLY A 204 -17.57 19.14 -24.86
CA GLY A 204 -17.68 17.85 -25.55
C GLY A 204 -18.95 17.11 -25.23
N ASP A 205 -19.11 15.94 -25.80
CA ASP A 205 -20.31 15.12 -25.68
C ASP A 205 -20.29 14.27 -24.42
N THR A 206 -21.47 14.12 -23.81
CA THR A 206 -21.66 13.12 -22.76
C THR A 206 -21.78 11.73 -23.38
N ILE A 207 -20.92 10.83 -22.96
CA ILE A 207 -21.01 9.42 -23.33
C ILE A 207 -21.34 8.61 -22.08
N VAL A 208 -22.30 7.70 -22.21
CA VAL A 208 -22.65 6.74 -21.18
C VAL A 208 -22.27 5.35 -21.69
N ASP A 209 -21.19 4.82 -21.18
CA ASP A 209 -20.71 3.48 -21.53
C ASP A 209 -21.49 2.43 -20.72
N ASN A 210 -22.13 1.51 -21.43
CA ASN A 210 -22.89 0.43 -20.84
C ASN A 210 -22.19 -0.90 -21.14
N TYR A 211 -21.49 -1.44 -20.17
CA TYR A 211 -20.80 -2.73 -20.24
C TYR A 211 -21.75 -3.83 -19.81
N ILE A 212 -22.09 -4.72 -20.72
CA ILE A 212 -22.93 -5.89 -20.45
C ILE A 212 -22.03 -7.13 -20.39
N TYR A 213 -21.97 -7.74 -19.23
CA TYR A 213 -21.22 -8.99 -19.01
C TYR A 213 -22.15 -10.16 -19.29
N VAL A 214 -21.63 -11.13 -20.04
CA VAL A 214 -22.40 -12.30 -20.48
C VAL A 214 -21.54 -13.55 -20.43
N SER A 215 -22.15 -14.67 -20.08
CA SER A 215 -21.56 -16.01 -20.19
C SER A 215 -21.98 -16.65 -21.51
N THR A 216 -21.04 -17.27 -22.21
CA THR A 216 -21.33 -17.93 -23.49
C THR A 216 -21.99 -19.30 -23.28
N LEU A 217 -23.16 -19.53 -23.92
CA LEU A 217 -23.88 -20.80 -23.88
C LEU A 217 -23.52 -21.74 -25.04
N GLY A 218 -22.78 -21.21 -26.03
CA GLY A 218 -22.41 -21.94 -27.22
C GLY A 218 -23.06 -21.43 -28.48
N LYS A 219 -22.85 -22.13 -29.60
CA LYS A 219 -23.39 -21.77 -30.93
C LYS A 219 -24.64 -22.60 -31.24
N PRO A 220 -25.82 -21.97 -31.40
CA PRO A 220 -27.01 -22.67 -31.79
C PRO A 220 -26.84 -23.30 -33.18
N SER A 221 -27.46 -24.46 -33.40
CA SER A 221 -27.35 -25.18 -34.69
C SER A 221 -28.04 -24.48 -35.86
N LYS A 222 -29.00 -23.58 -35.56
CA LYS A 222 -29.83 -22.93 -36.57
C LYS A 222 -29.33 -21.57 -37.04
N GLU A 223 -28.45 -20.92 -36.29
CA GLU A 223 -27.98 -19.55 -36.58
C GLU A 223 -26.49 -19.41 -36.35
N ASN A 224 -25.84 -18.57 -37.17
CA ASN A 224 -24.38 -18.35 -37.07
C ASN A 224 -24.05 -17.22 -36.09
N MET A 225 -24.62 -17.30 -34.86
CA MET A 225 -24.33 -16.35 -33.77
C MET A 225 -24.02 -17.12 -32.48
N MET A 226 -23.39 -16.43 -31.52
CA MET A 226 -23.09 -16.98 -30.20
C MET A 226 -24.29 -16.71 -29.28
N ALA A 227 -24.85 -17.75 -28.68
CA ALA A 227 -25.84 -17.62 -27.63
C ALA A 227 -25.16 -17.22 -26.33
N THR A 228 -25.68 -16.21 -25.66
CA THR A 228 -25.12 -15.70 -24.40
C THR A 228 -26.20 -15.55 -23.35
N GLN A 229 -25.82 -15.78 -22.10
CA GLN A 229 -26.63 -15.51 -20.93
C GLN A 229 -26.15 -14.22 -20.28
N TYR A 230 -27.09 -13.33 -19.94
CA TYR A 230 -26.81 -12.10 -19.20
C TYR A 230 -26.37 -12.43 -17.77
N ASP A 231 -25.25 -11.87 -17.33
CA ASP A 231 -24.74 -12.01 -15.96
C ASP A 231 -24.92 -10.71 -15.15
N SER A 232 -24.35 -9.60 -15.66
CA SER A 232 -24.40 -8.31 -14.99
C SER A 232 -24.16 -7.17 -15.97
N LYS A 233 -24.31 -5.94 -15.49
CA LYS A 233 -23.91 -4.75 -16.25
C LYS A 233 -23.32 -3.68 -15.36
N ASP A 234 -22.35 -2.95 -15.91
CA ASP A 234 -21.80 -1.73 -15.33
C ASP A 234 -22.07 -0.54 -16.25
N ILE A 235 -22.26 0.64 -15.66
CA ILE A 235 -22.48 1.87 -16.40
C ILE A 235 -21.46 2.90 -15.96
N PHE A 236 -20.71 3.44 -16.91
CA PHE A 236 -19.68 4.44 -16.67
C PHE A 236 -19.96 5.73 -17.44
N LEU A 237 -19.48 6.84 -16.89
CA LEU A 237 -19.47 8.12 -17.58
C LEU A 237 -18.17 8.26 -18.37
N GLY A 238 -18.29 8.23 -19.69
CA GLY A 238 -17.22 8.41 -20.64
C GLY A 238 -17.22 9.81 -21.28
N GLY A 239 -16.49 9.94 -22.37
CA GLY A 239 -16.38 11.19 -23.12
C GLY A 239 -15.92 12.36 -22.25
N LEU A 240 -16.68 13.47 -22.31
CA LEU A 240 -16.37 14.68 -21.55
C LEU A 240 -16.23 14.41 -20.06
N PHE A 241 -17.10 13.61 -19.44
CA PHE A 241 -17.02 13.36 -17.98
C PHE A 241 -15.79 12.58 -17.58
N GLY A 242 -15.31 11.65 -18.40
CA GLY A 242 -14.03 10.99 -18.19
C GLY A 242 -12.86 11.98 -18.19
N ALA A 243 -12.85 12.91 -19.16
CA ALA A 243 -11.81 13.93 -19.25
C ALA A 243 -11.88 14.93 -18.08
N VAL A 244 -13.05 15.41 -17.72
CA VAL A 244 -13.29 16.36 -16.62
C VAL A 244 -12.88 15.75 -15.27
N ASN A 245 -13.27 14.51 -14.99
CA ASN A 245 -12.89 13.81 -13.77
C ASN A 245 -11.38 13.56 -13.69
N ASN A 246 -10.72 13.23 -14.80
CA ASN A 246 -9.26 13.11 -14.84
C ASN A 246 -8.57 14.46 -14.58
N LEU A 247 -9.05 15.55 -15.20
CA LEU A 247 -8.51 16.89 -14.97
C LEU A 247 -8.71 17.34 -13.52
N SER A 248 -9.81 16.95 -12.85
CA SER A 248 -10.07 17.32 -11.46
C SER A 248 -9.08 16.74 -10.46
N THR A 249 -8.25 15.78 -10.87
CA THR A 249 -7.13 15.28 -10.05
C THR A 249 -5.93 16.24 -10.03
N PHE A 250 -5.88 17.19 -10.99
CA PHE A 250 -4.76 18.12 -11.16
C PHE A 250 -5.17 19.59 -11.02
N CYS A 251 -6.44 19.91 -11.28
CA CYS A 251 -6.94 21.28 -11.34
C CYS A 251 -8.16 21.44 -10.43
N ASP A 252 -8.22 22.57 -9.72
CA ASP A 252 -9.30 22.86 -8.78
C ASP A 252 -10.42 23.73 -9.40
N ASN A 253 -10.21 24.25 -10.64
CA ASN A 253 -11.13 25.20 -11.26
C ASN A 253 -11.44 24.74 -12.70
N ILE A 254 -12.44 23.87 -12.82
CA ILE A 254 -12.87 23.28 -14.09
C ILE A 254 -14.33 23.60 -14.32
N ASP A 255 -14.60 24.23 -15.45
CA ASP A 255 -15.94 24.41 -16.01
C ASP A 255 -16.14 23.45 -17.17
N PHE A 256 -17.38 23.05 -17.44
CA PHE A 256 -17.68 22.22 -18.60
C PHE A 256 -18.98 22.57 -19.30
N VAL A 257 -19.04 22.30 -20.60
CA VAL A 257 -20.22 22.41 -21.43
C VAL A 257 -20.42 21.10 -22.17
N THR A 258 -21.61 20.52 -22.05
CA THR A 258 -21.94 19.25 -22.69
C THR A 258 -23.38 19.20 -23.16
N VAL A 259 -23.67 18.24 -24.01
CA VAL A 259 -25.04 17.92 -24.48
C VAL A 259 -25.44 16.58 -23.92
N THR A 260 -26.67 16.49 -23.43
CA THR A 260 -27.31 15.22 -23.05
C THR A 260 -28.62 15.06 -23.82
N GLY A 261 -29.06 13.83 -23.96
CA GLY A 261 -30.39 13.57 -24.53
C GLY A 261 -31.51 14.08 -23.60
N LYS A 262 -32.72 14.25 -24.16
CA LYS A 262 -33.92 14.71 -23.42
C LYS A 262 -34.37 13.73 -22.32
N GLU A 263 -33.84 12.49 -22.32
CA GLU A 263 -34.19 11.48 -21.35
C GLU A 263 -33.54 11.74 -20.00
N LYS A 264 -34.35 11.75 -18.95
CA LYS A 264 -33.87 11.93 -17.56
C LYS A 264 -33.15 10.70 -16.96
N LYS A 265 -33.10 9.62 -17.74
CA LYS A 265 -32.61 8.30 -17.29
C LYS A 265 -31.23 8.32 -16.61
N TYR A 266 -30.36 9.19 -17.06
CA TYR A 266 -28.97 9.27 -16.57
C TYR A 266 -28.69 10.49 -15.69
N GLU A 267 -29.68 11.35 -15.38
CA GLU A 267 -29.45 12.56 -14.56
C GLU A 267 -28.84 12.27 -13.20
N ASN A 268 -29.28 11.19 -12.54
CA ASN A 268 -28.71 10.79 -11.22
C ASN A 268 -27.28 10.27 -11.35
N LEU A 269 -26.95 9.58 -12.44
CA LEU A 269 -25.60 9.10 -12.73
C LEU A 269 -24.67 10.30 -12.97
N LEU A 270 -25.09 11.26 -13.75
CA LEU A 270 -24.35 12.49 -14.04
C LEU A 270 -24.07 13.27 -12.74
N LYS A 271 -25.09 13.47 -11.91
CA LYS A 271 -24.92 14.19 -10.62
C LYS A 271 -23.97 13.50 -9.66
N LYS A 272 -23.96 12.16 -9.62
CA LYS A 272 -23.09 11.36 -8.74
C LYS A 272 -21.70 11.14 -9.31
N GLY A 273 -21.56 11.14 -10.63
CA GLY A 273 -20.29 10.84 -11.31
C GLY A 273 -19.34 12.02 -11.48
N ILE A 274 -19.76 13.22 -11.06
CA ILE A 274 -18.94 14.43 -11.14
C ILE A 274 -18.14 14.59 -9.82
N SER A 275 -16.83 14.81 -9.93
CA SER A 275 -15.97 15.10 -8.80
C SER A 275 -16.41 16.37 -8.06
N LYS A 276 -16.27 16.39 -6.73
CA LYS A 276 -16.65 17.54 -5.88
C LYS A 276 -15.90 18.83 -6.17
N ASN A 277 -14.74 18.74 -6.83
CA ASN A 277 -13.88 19.89 -7.14
C ASN A 277 -14.23 20.56 -8.50
N ILE A 278 -15.29 20.11 -9.15
CA ILE A 278 -15.71 20.65 -10.44
C ILE A 278 -16.77 21.73 -10.19
N ASN A 279 -16.57 22.89 -10.83
CA ASN A 279 -17.52 23.98 -10.79
C ASN A 279 -18.81 23.63 -11.54
N LYS A 280 -19.78 24.55 -11.51
CA LYS A 280 -21.05 24.36 -12.23
C LYS A 280 -20.81 24.19 -13.73
N GLY A 281 -21.27 23.07 -14.28
CA GLY A 281 -21.27 22.84 -15.72
C GLY A 281 -22.57 23.24 -16.40
N LEU A 282 -22.50 23.62 -17.66
CA LEU A 282 -23.66 23.84 -18.53
C LEU A 282 -24.00 22.53 -19.25
N ILE A 283 -25.19 22.01 -18.98
CA ILE A 283 -25.73 20.82 -19.64
C ILE A 283 -26.84 21.27 -20.57
N LEU A 284 -26.63 21.16 -21.87
CA LEU A 284 -27.63 21.41 -22.88
C LEU A 284 -28.46 20.14 -23.11
N LYS A 285 -29.77 20.30 -23.30
CA LYS A 285 -30.72 19.19 -23.54
C LYS A 285 -31.18 19.17 -24.95
#